data_6307e56a9298deee16e4c12e35cf67f6
#
_entry.id   6307e56a9298deee16e4c12e35cf67f6
#
_cell.length_a   1.000
_cell.length_b   1.000
_cell.length_c   1.000
_cell.angle_alpha   90.00
_cell.angle_beta   90.00
_cell.angle_gamma   90.00
#
_symmetry.space_group_name_H-M   'P 1'
#
loop_
_entity.id
_entity.type
_entity.pdbx_description
1 polymer ?
#
loop_
_entity_poly.entity_id
_entity_poly.type
_entity_poly.pdbx_seq_one_letter_code
_entity_poly.pdbx_strand_id
1 'polypeptide(L)'
;MANNFFNKIVKNVSADSNAPSEVYAVPASKKTIVIELDVANRSTSSQTIDVEIEDFSAKGSAVTLSNGTSVSSNTLTSGTAHNLTTGDRIQFTHVTGLSGVALNKQYWVIKVAASTFKVASSHTNASAGTALTVTGTQAAANSLNSLAFVYVVRAAPIPIGGALKVIAGQKLVLEAQDKLYCTASAANSVDAIASILEDVS
;
A
#
# COMPACT_ATOMS: atom_id res chain seq x y z
N MET A 1 -24.25 -17.62 10.09
CA MET A 1 -23.12 -17.15 10.91
C MET A 1 -23.52 -15.81 11.55
N ALA A 2 -23.03 -15.48 12.74
CA ALA A 2 -23.41 -14.23 13.39
C ALA A 2 -22.55 -13.08 12.84
N ASN A 3 -23.18 -11.98 12.39
CA ASN A 3 -22.50 -10.77 12.01
C ASN A 3 -21.75 -10.21 13.22
N ASN A 4 -20.49 -9.82 13.02
CA ASN A 4 -19.65 -9.24 14.07
C ASN A 4 -19.45 -7.74 13.82
N PHE A 5 -19.94 -6.93 14.75
CA PHE A 5 -19.81 -5.47 14.70
C PHE A 5 -18.76 -4.99 15.70
N PHE A 6 -17.77 -4.24 15.21
CA PHE A 6 -16.66 -3.72 16.03
C PHE A 6 -16.01 -2.48 15.41
N ASN A 7 -15.17 -1.81 16.20
CA ASN A 7 -14.38 -0.68 15.72
C ASN A 7 -12.91 -1.09 15.56
N LYS A 8 -12.27 -0.53 14.53
CA LYS A 8 -10.82 -0.52 14.36
C LYS A 8 -10.27 0.88 14.57
N ILE A 9 -9.21 0.98 15.33
CA ILE A 9 -8.59 2.26 15.71
C ILE A 9 -7.13 2.22 15.28
N VAL A 10 -6.72 3.24 14.52
CA VAL A 10 -5.33 3.49 14.16
C VAL A 10 -4.91 4.81 14.77
N LYS A 11 -4.02 4.75 15.74
CA LYS A 11 -3.36 5.94 16.29
C LYS A 11 -2.08 6.24 15.51
N ASN A 12 -1.81 7.51 15.31
CA ASN A 12 -0.58 7.93 14.63
C ASN A 12 -0.46 7.37 13.22
N VAL A 13 -1.44 7.68 12.37
CA VAL A 13 -1.43 7.30 10.95
C VAL A 13 -0.06 7.62 10.34
N SER A 14 0.51 6.67 9.62
CA SER A 14 1.82 6.79 8.96
C SER A 14 1.82 7.91 7.93
N ALA A 15 2.95 8.61 7.82
CA ALA A 15 3.23 9.52 6.70
C ALA A 15 4.14 8.88 5.62
N ASP A 16 4.53 7.62 5.81
CA ASP A 16 5.33 6.87 4.85
C ASP A 16 4.42 6.15 3.86
N SER A 17 4.34 6.65 2.63
CA SER A 17 3.56 6.01 1.56
C SER A 17 4.08 4.62 1.17
N ASN A 18 5.32 4.28 1.53
CA ASN A 18 5.88 2.94 1.36
C ASN A 18 5.44 1.98 2.49
N ALA A 19 4.93 2.52 3.59
CA ALA A 19 4.44 1.78 4.74
C ALA A 19 3.17 2.45 5.29
N PRO A 20 2.07 2.48 4.51
CA PRO A 20 0.80 3.07 4.94
C PRO A 20 0.26 2.33 6.17
N SER A 21 -0.54 3.02 6.97
CA SER A 21 -1.21 2.38 8.10
C SER A 21 -2.37 1.50 7.62
N GLU A 22 -2.32 0.21 7.90
CA GLU A 22 -3.45 -0.69 7.69
C GLU A 22 -4.54 -0.40 8.73
N VAL A 23 -5.70 0.03 8.27
CA VAL A 23 -6.89 0.23 9.11
C VAL A 23 -7.59 -1.09 9.37
N TYR A 24 -7.74 -1.87 8.30
CA TYR A 24 -8.40 -3.18 8.36
C TYR A 24 -7.97 -4.08 7.21
N ALA A 25 -7.81 -5.36 7.50
CA ALA A 25 -7.65 -6.43 6.52
C ALA A 25 -8.78 -7.44 6.67
N VAL A 26 -9.49 -7.71 5.58
CA VAL A 26 -10.58 -8.69 5.56
C VAL A 26 -10.01 -10.10 5.63
N PRO A 27 -10.49 -10.97 6.55
CA PRO A 27 -10.10 -12.37 6.58
C PRO A 27 -10.41 -13.11 5.26
N ALA A 28 -9.61 -14.13 4.92
CA ALA A 28 -9.67 -14.82 3.64
C ALA A 28 -11.02 -15.49 3.31
N SER A 29 -11.87 -15.72 4.30
CA SER A 29 -13.16 -16.39 4.11
C SER A 29 -14.36 -15.49 4.39
N LYS A 30 -14.16 -14.17 4.48
CA LYS A 30 -15.20 -13.23 4.91
C LYS A 30 -15.39 -12.10 3.91
N LYS A 31 -16.57 -11.48 3.99
CA LYS A 31 -16.85 -10.17 3.41
C LYS A 31 -17.12 -9.18 4.53
N THR A 32 -16.84 -7.92 4.28
CA THR A 32 -16.92 -6.88 5.30
C THR A 32 -17.56 -5.63 4.74
N ILE A 33 -18.37 -4.98 5.55
CA ILE A 33 -18.88 -3.63 5.29
C ILE A 33 -18.17 -2.67 6.24
N VAL A 34 -17.48 -1.68 5.68
CA VAL A 34 -17.05 -0.49 6.42
C VAL A 34 -18.24 0.46 6.44
N ILE A 35 -18.81 0.66 7.63
CA ILE A 35 -20.00 1.49 7.83
C ILE A 35 -19.60 2.95 7.92
N GLU A 36 -18.49 3.22 8.60
CA GLU A 36 -17.96 4.57 8.81
C GLU A 36 -16.43 4.51 8.89
N LEU A 37 -15.78 5.53 8.34
CA LEU A 37 -14.38 5.83 8.56
C LEU A 37 -14.23 7.31 8.84
N ASP A 38 -13.83 7.62 10.06
CA ASP A 38 -13.51 8.96 10.52
C ASP A 38 -12.00 9.11 10.72
N VAL A 39 -11.48 10.26 10.33
CA VAL A 39 -10.09 10.64 10.56
C VAL A 39 -10.04 11.99 11.26
N ALA A 40 -9.23 12.11 12.30
CA ALA A 40 -9.13 13.31 13.14
C ALA A 40 -7.71 13.88 13.13
N ASN A 41 -7.59 15.18 12.82
CA ASN A 41 -6.35 15.91 12.92
C ASN A 41 -6.14 16.39 14.36
N ARG A 42 -5.14 15.85 15.04
CA ARG A 42 -4.75 16.23 16.39
C ARG A 42 -3.49 17.11 16.45
N SER A 43 -3.01 17.53 15.30
CA SER A 43 -1.85 18.42 15.21
C SER A 43 -2.24 19.90 15.22
N THR A 44 -1.23 20.76 15.30
CA THR A 44 -1.39 22.22 15.28
C THR A 44 -1.32 22.84 13.89
N SER A 45 -1.34 22.01 12.83
CA SER A 45 -1.36 22.44 11.44
C SER A 45 -2.42 21.64 10.64
N SER A 46 -2.89 22.20 9.52
CA SER A 46 -3.75 21.46 8.60
C SER A 46 -3.00 20.25 8.05
N GLN A 47 -3.69 19.11 7.96
CA GLN A 47 -3.15 17.86 7.40
C GLN A 47 -3.94 17.44 6.18
N THR A 48 -3.37 16.51 5.40
CA THR A 48 -4.13 15.78 4.38
C THR A 48 -4.07 14.30 4.66
N ILE A 49 -5.06 13.56 4.15
CA ILE A 49 -5.16 12.11 4.26
C ILE A 49 -5.40 11.50 2.89
N ASP A 50 -4.69 10.40 2.61
CA ASP A 50 -5.02 9.45 1.57
C ASP A 50 -5.69 8.23 2.21
N VAL A 51 -6.78 7.76 1.62
CA VAL A 51 -7.43 6.50 1.99
C VAL A 51 -7.52 5.64 0.75
N GLU A 52 -7.00 4.43 0.83
CA GLU A 52 -6.87 3.50 -0.28
C GLU A 52 -7.38 2.11 0.08
N ILE A 53 -7.92 1.41 -0.92
CA ILE A 53 -8.23 -0.01 -0.85
C ILE A 53 -7.18 -0.75 -1.67
N GLU A 54 -6.56 -1.78 -1.09
CA GLU A 54 -5.84 -2.82 -1.81
C GLU A 54 -6.83 -3.93 -2.17
N ASP A 55 -7.15 -4.02 -3.46
CA ASP A 55 -8.00 -5.08 -4.02
C ASP A 55 -7.15 -6.34 -4.21
N PHE A 56 -7.40 -7.35 -3.37
CA PHE A 56 -6.67 -8.61 -3.43
C PHE A 56 -6.96 -9.39 -4.71
N SER A 57 -8.18 -9.30 -5.24
CA SER A 57 -8.61 -10.05 -6.43
C SER A 57 -7.95 -9.53 -7.71
N ALA A 58 -7.59 -8.25 -7.74
CA ALA A 58 -6.95 -7.58 -8.87
C ALA A 58 -5.41 -7.60 -8.81
N LYS A 59 -4.81 -8.29 -7.84
CA LYS A 59 -3.35 -8.45 -7.76
C LYS A 59 -2.79 -9.14 -9.00
N GLY A 60 -1.67 -8.60 -9.50
CA GLY A 60 -0.90 -9.27 -10.55
C GLY A 60 -0.17 -10.52 -10.07
N SER A 61 0.33 -11.29 -11.02
CA SER A 61 1.13 -12.49 -10.74
C SER A 61 2.42 -12.14 -9.99
N ALA A 62 2.87 -13.06 -9.15
CA ALA A 62 4.15 -12.94 -8.47
C ALA A 62 5.31 -12.86 -9.49
N VAL A 63 6.27 -11.97 -9.23
CA VAL A 63 7.50 -11.82 -10.01
C VAL A 63 8.67 -12.34 -9.19
N THR A 64 9.42 -13.30 -9.73
CA THR A 64 10.64 -13.82 -9.12
C THR A 64 11.85 -13.16 -9.77
N LEU A 65 12.81 -12.71 -8.95
CA LEU A 65 14.04 -12.10 -9.45
C LEU A 65 15.06 -13.16 -9.91
N SER A 66 15.90 -12.79 -10.86
CA SER A 66 16.95 -13.66 -11.37
C SER A 66 18.03 -13.93 -10.33
N ASN A 67 18.30 -15.21 -10.07
CA ASN A 67 19.32 -15.64 -9.12
C ASN A 67 20.73 -15.25 -9.57
N GLY A 68 21.58 -14.85 -8.62
CA GLY A 68 22.97 -14.52 -8.84
C GLY A 68 23.23 -13.24 -9.64
N THR A 69 22.19 -12.49 -10.01
CA THR A 69 22.33 -11.25 -10.77
C THR A 69 22.68 -10.09 -9.84
N SER A 70 23.82 -9.46 -10.07
CA SER A 70 24.23 -8.26 -9.35
C SER A 70 23.41 -7.06 -9.83
N VAL A 71 22.93 -6.27 -8.86
CA VAL A 71 22.21 -5.02 -9.16
C VAL A 71 23.20 -3.99 -9.68
N SER A 72 22.95 -3.47 -10.88
CA SER A 72 23.74 -2.41 -11.51
C SER A 72 22.83 -1.24 -11.85
N SER A 73 23.27 -0.02 -11.56
CA SER A 73 22.49 1.21 -11.82
C SER A 73 21.06 1.14 -11.24
N ASN A 74 20.90 0.55 -10.06
CA ASN A 74 19.62 0.35 -9.36
C ASN A 74 18.62 -0.54 -10.11
N THR A 75 19.08 -1.34 -11.08
CA THR A 75 18.20 -2.16 -11.93
C THR A 75 18.08 -3.57 -11.37
N LEU A 76 16.85 -3.99 -11.15
CA LEU A 76 16.46 -5.35 -10.79
C LEU A 76 16.10 -6.12 -12.04
N THR A 77 16.44 -7.41 -12.07
CA THR A 77 16.18 -8.31 -13.19
C THR A 77 15.27 -9.44 -12.74
N SER A 78 14.18 -9.69 -13.44
CA SER A 78 13.30 -10.85 -13.26
C SER A 78 13.75 -12.03 -14.11
N GLY A 79 13.44 -13.25 -13.64
CA GLY A 79 13.76 -14.49 -14.38
C GLY A 79 12.99 -14.64 -15.70
N THR A 80 11.87 -13.97 -15.82
CA THR A 80 10.98 -13.94 -17.01
C THR A 80 10.45 -12.53 -17.20
N ALA A 81 9.68 -12.28 -18.26
CA ALA A 81 8.99 -11.00 -18.46
C ALA A 81 8.07 -10.73 -17.26
N HIS A 82 8.23 -9.57 -16.62
CA HIS A 82 7.52 -9.23 -15.38
C HIS A 82 6.14 -8.60 -15.62
N ASN A 83 5.82 -8.18 -16.82
CA ASN A 83 4.56 -7.53 -17.23
C ASN A 83 4.16 -6.26 -16.42
N LEU A 84 5.09 -5.72 -15.62
CA LEU A 84 4.87 -4.49 -14.87
C LEU A 84 5.04 -3.27 -15.79
N THR A 85 4.34 -2.19 -15.44
CA THR A 85 4.44 -0.88 -16.09
C THR A 85 4.97 0.17 -15.10
N THR A 86 5.46 1.30 -15.63
CA THR A 86 5.89 2.40 -14.77
C THR A 86 4.68 2.96 -14.00
N GLY A 87 4.81 3.09 -12.68
CA GLY A 87 3.74 3.53 -11.80
C GLY A 87 3.00 2.39 -11.09
N ASP A 88 3.17 1.14 -11.52
CA ASP A 88 2.61 0.00 -10.80
C ASP A 88 3.17 -0.04 -9.38
N ARG A 89 2.31 -0.37 -8.42
CA ARG A 89 2.70 -0.55 -7.02
C ARG A 89 3.05 -2.02 -6.77
N ILE A 90 4.16 -2.25 -6.09
CA ILE A 90 4.65 -3.59 -5.76
C ILE A 90 5.02 -3.69 -4.28
N GLN A 91 5.04 -4.92 -3.77
CA GLN A 91 5.54 -5.25 -2.45
C GLN A 91 6.43 -6.49 -2.54
N PHE A 92 7.62 -6.41 -1.93
CA PHE A 92 8.49 -7.57 -1.84
C PHE A 92 7.93 -8.56 -0.82
N THR A 93 7.79 -9.81 -1.23
CA THR A 93 7.36 -10.95 -0.40
C THR A 93 8.56 -11.73 0.13
N HIS A 94 9.70 -11.60 -0.52
CA HIS A 94 10.98 -12.13 -0.04
C HIS A 94 12.14 -11.25 -0.52
N VAL A 95 13.07 -10.91 0.40
CA VAL A 95 14.26 -10.09 0.12
C VAL A 95 15.47 -10.72 0.80
N THR A 96 16.48 -11.11 0.00
CA THR A 96 17.77 -11.60 0.47
C THR A 96 18.87 -11.08 -0.43
N GLY A 97 19.97 -10.61 0.16
CA GLY A 97 21.14 -10.10 -0.58
C GLY A 97 20.94 -8.74 -1.25
N LEU A 98 19.83 -8.05 -1.01
CA LEU A 98 19.54 -6.72 -1.52
C LEU A 98 19.52 -5.69 -0.39
N SER A 99 20.02 -4.50 -0.67
CA SER A 99 19.93 -3.30 0.16
C SER A 99 19.11 -2.23 -0.56
N GLY A 100 18.42 -1.37 0.21
CA GLY A 100 17.57 -0.29 -0.34
C GLY A 100 16.12 -0.68 -0.55
N VAL A 101 15.79 -1.97 -0.41
CA VAL A 101 14.42 -2.49 -0.39
C VAL A 101 14.20 -3.37 0.84
N ALA A 102 12.96 -3.47 1.31
CA ALA A 102 12.60 -4.22 2.51
C ALA A 102 11.29 -5.00 2.32
N LEU A 103 11.12 -6.07 3.10
CA LEU A 103 9.88 -6.83 3.17
C LEU A 103 8.72 -5.96 3.64
N ASN A 104 7.54 -6.25 3.12
CA ASN A 104 6.28 -5.60 3.50
C ASN A 104 6.22 -4.08 3.28
N LYS A 105 7.23 -3.50 2.63
CA LYS A 105 7.18 -2.13 2.13
C LYS A 105 6.71 -2.10 0.68
N GLN A 106 5.96 -1.08 0.36
CA GLN A 106 5.43 -0.82 -0.96
C GLN A 106 6.39 0.06 -1.74
N TYR A 107 6.51 -0.18 -3.04
CA TYR A 107 7.36 0.58 -3.95
C TYR A 107 6.62 0.78 -5.28
N TRP A 108 7.07 1.76 -6.07
CA TRP A 108 6.56 2.00 -7.41
C TRP A 108 7.59 1.61 -8.46
N VAL A 109 7.11 0.95 -9.50
CA VAL A 109 7.94 0.45 -10.60
C VAL A 109 8.34 1.58 -11.53
N ILE A 110 9.60 1.55 -11.98
CA ILE A 110 10.10 2.23 -13.16
C ILE A 110 10.50 1.14 -14.15
N LYS A 111 9.69 0.91 -15.18
CA LYS A 111 9.98 -0.09 -16.21
C LYS A 111 11.19 0.32 -17.04
N VAL A 112 12.13 -0.59 -17.21
CA VAL A 112 13.30 -0.41 -18.06
C VAL A 112 13.17 -1.26 -19.32
N ALA A 113 12.87 -2.56 -19.18
CA ALA A 113 12.64 -3.49 -20.29
C ALA A 113 11.63 -4.57 -19.88
N ALA A 114 11.40 -5.58 -20.70
CA ALA A 114 10.44 -6.65 -20.42
C ALA A 114 10.77 -7.44 -19.14
N SER A 115 12.06 -7.62 -18.83
CA SER A 115 12.55 -8.36 -17.66
C SER A 115 13.37 -7.51 -16.69
N THR A 116 13.42 -6.19 -16.87
CA THR A 116 14.21 -5.30 -16.00
C THR A 116 13.41 -4.08 -15.59
N PHE A 117 13.55 -3.70 -14.32
CA PHE A 117 12.88 -2.54 -13.74
C PHE A 117 13.70 -1.94 -12.61
N LYS A 118 13.34 -0.73 -12.20
CA LYS A 118 13.84 -0.08 -10.99
C LYS A 118 12.65 0.18 -10.07
N VAL A 119 12.93 0.54 -8.82
CA VAL A 119 11.90 0.89 -7.85
C VAL A 119 12.07 2.32 -7.35
N ALA A 120 10.97 2.97 -7.04
CA ALA A 120 10.90 4.33 -6.51
C ALA A 120 10.10 4.36 -5.21
N SER A 121 10.32 5.40 -4.40
CA SER A 121 9.64 5.61 -3.11
C SER A 121 8.23 6.23 -3.24
N SER A 122 7.83 6.67 -4.43
CA SER A 122 6.51 7.25 -4.68
C SER A 122 6.13 7.13 -6.14
N HIS A 123 4.84 7.26 -6.45
CA HIS A 123 4.34 7.32 -7.82
C HIS A 123 4.95 8.50 -8.60
N THR A 124 5.09 9.67 -7.95
CA THR A 124 5.71 10.86 -8.55
C THR A 124 7.17 10.58 -8.95
N ASN A 125 7.94 9.98 -8.06
CA ASN A 125 9.32 9.60 -8.35
C ASN A 125 9.42 8.54 -9.47
N ALA A 126 8.50 7.58 -9.49
CA ALA A 126 8.45 6.59 -10.56
C ALA A 126 8.18 7.24 -11.92
N SER A 127 7.20 8.14 -12.00
CA SER A 127 6.84 8.89 -13.21
C SER A 127 7.98 9.81 -13.68
N ALA A 128 8.75 10.35 -12.74
CA ALA A 128 9.92 11.18 -13.02
C ALA A 128 11.20 10.37 -13.34
N GLY A 129 11.16 9.03 -13.24
CA GLY A 129 12.32 8.16 -13.43
C GLY A 129 13.33 8.19 -12.27
N THR A 130 12.96 8.76 -11.12
CA THR A 130 13.84 8.87 -9.94
C THR A 130 13.80 7.58 -9.13
N ALA A 131 14.80 6.74 -9.32
CA ALA A 131 14.89 5.44 -8.65
C ALA A 131 15.50 5.55 -7.24
N LEU A 132 15.08 4.64 -6.36
CA LEU A 132 15.80 4.35 -5.12
C LEU A 132 17.15 3.73 -5.41
N THR A 133 18.11 3.97 -4.51
CA THR A 133 19.39 3.26 -4.54
C THR A 133 19.19 1.83 -4.06
N VAL A 134 19.32 0.88 -4.98
CA VAL A 134 19.28 -0.56 -4.68
C VAL A 134 20.61 -1.17 -5.05
N THR A 135 21.19 -1.95 -4.15
CA THR A 135 22.49 -2.60 -4.35
C THR A 135 22.43 -4.05 -3.88
N GLY A 136 23.46 -4.83 -4.24
CA GLY A 136 23.60 -6.22 -3.80
C GLY A 136 23.45 -7.22 -4.93
N THR A 137 23.27 -8.48 -4.58
CA THR A 137 23.08 -9.60 -5.52
C THR A 137 21.74 -10.27 -5.25
N GLN A 138 20.95 -10.44 -6.29
CA GLN A 138 19.63 -11.07 -6.20
C GLN A 138 19.75 -12.56 -5.88
N ALA A 139 18.99 -13.05 -4.92
CA ALA A 139 18.89 -14.48 -4.60
C ALA A 139 17.67 -15.12 -5.29
N ALA A 140 17.70 -16.44 -5.49
CA ALA A 140 16.63 -17.19 -6.13
C ALA A 140 15.25 -17.04 -5.45
N ALA A 141 15.24 -16.82 -4.13
CA ALA A 141 14.02 -16.64 -3.36
C ALA A 141 13.42 -15.23 -3.46
N ASN A 142 14.18 -14.25 -3.98
CA ASN A 142 13.67 -12.87 -4.04
C ASN A 142 12.44 -12.78 -4.95
N SER A 143 11.35 -12.30 -4.39
CA SER A 143 10.06 -12.23 -5.08
C SER A 143 9.26 -11.01 -4.62
N LEU A 144 8.34 -10.60 -5.47
CA LEU A 144 7.43 -9.49 -5.21
C LEU A 144 6.06 -9.77 -5.84
N ASN A 145 5.04 -9.10 -5.34
CA ASN A 145 3.71 -9.06 -5.93
C ASN A 145 3.41 -7.67 -6.46
N SER A 146 2.71 -7.59 -7.58
CA SER A 146 2.02 -6.37 -7.98
C SER A 146 0.78 -6.20 -7.12
N LEU A 147 0.50 -4.98 -6.69
CA LEU A 147 -0.62 -4.61 -5.84
C LEU A 147 -1.60 -3.76 -6.64
N ALA A 148 -2.89 -3.99 -6.46
CA ALA A 148 -3.94 -3.16 -7.05
C ALA A 148 -4.52 -2.24 -5.98
N PHE A 149 -4.43 -0.93 -6.19
CA PHE A 149 -4.93 0.09 -5.27
C PHE A 149 -5.94 1.02 -5.93
N VAL A 150 -6.98 1.35 -5.17
CA VAL A 150 -7.97 2.35 -5.54
C VAL A 150 -8.08 3.39 -4.42
N TYR A 151 -8.00 4.67 -4.77
CA TYR A 151 -8.23 5.74 -3.80
C TYR A 151 -9.72 5.87 -3.49
N VAL A 152 -10.05 5.84 -2.19
CA VAL A 152 -11.35 6.29 -1.68
C VAL A 152 -11.36 7.81 -1.62
N VAL A 153 -10.28 8.39 -1.05
CA VAL A 153 -9.98 9.82 -1.11
C VAL A 153 -8.47 10.02 -1.27
N ARG A 154 -8.07 11.10 -1.93
CA ARG A 154 -6.67 11.47 -2.12
C ARG A 154 -6.44 12.91 -1.73
N ALA A 155 -5.39 13.14 -0.92
CA ALA A 155 -5.00 14.46 -0.42
C ALA A 155 -6.16 15.26 0.18
N ALA A 156 -7.12 14.56 0.84
CA ALA A 156 -8.29 15.19 1.44
C ALA A 156 -7.87 16.03 2.65
N PRO A 157 -8.19 17.34 2.70
CA PRO A 157 -7.74 18.22 3.76
C PRO A 157 -8.50 18.00 5.06
N ILE A 158 -7.78 18.02 6.19
CA ILE A 158 -8.33 17.96 7.54
C ILE A 158 -7.84 19.21 8.28
N PRO A 159 -8.71 20.18 8.57
CA PRO A 159 -8.35 21.39 9.29
C PRO A 159 -7.77 21.11 10.69
N ILE A 160 -7.10 22.09 11.29
CA ILE A 160 -6.59 22.02 12.67
C ILE A 160 -7.73 21.68 13.62
N GLY A 161 -7.55 20.63 14.44
CA GLY A 161 -8.55 20.18 15.41
C GLY A 161 -9.85 19.66 14.78
N GLY A 162 -9.88 19.51 13.45
CA GLY A 162 -11.04 19.00 12.70
C GLY A 162 -11.01 17.49 12.53
N ALA A 163 -12.15 16.96 12.12
CA ALA A 163 -12.32 15.58 11.68
C ALA A 163 -12.94 15.54 10.29
N LEU A 164 -12.57 14.52 9.51
CA LEU A 164 -13.16 14.23 8.20
C LEU A 164 -13.84 12.87 8.26
N LYS A 165 -15.12 12.84 7.90
CA LYS A 165 -15.85 11.60 7.62
C LYS A 165 -15.53 11.16 6.20
N VAL A 166 -14.66 10.17 6.05
CA VAL A 166 -14.25 9.66 4.73
C VAL A 166 -15.34 8.73 4.19
N ILE A 167 -15.88 7.86 5.04
CA ILE A 167 -16.98 6.97 4.71
C ILE A 167 -18.12 7.32 5.67
N ALA A 168 -19.21 7.87 5.14
CA ALA A 168 -20.38 8.27 5.91
C ALA A 168 -21.64 8.14 5.05
N GLY A 169 -22.64 7.45 5.57
CA GLY A 169 -23.93 7.25 4.89
C GLY A 169 -23.89 6.26 3.73
N GLN A 170 -22.87 6.26 2.90
CA GLN A 170 -22.57 5.22 1.92
C GLN A 170 -21.63 4.21 2.55
N LYS A 171 -21.93 2.94 2.36
CA LYS A 171 -21.13 1.84 2.91
C LYS A 171 -20.11 1.38 1.88
N LEU A 172 -18.91 1.06 2.33
CA LEU A 172 -17.89 0.46 1.50
C LEU A 172 -17.87 -1.06 1.75
N VAL A 173 -18.03 -1.84 0.69
CA VAL A 173 -17.92 -3.30 0.75
C VAL A 173 -16.48 -3.68 0.40
N LEU A 174 -15.87 -4.49 1.25
CA LEU A 174 -14.57 -5.10 1.04
C LEU A 174 -14.76 -6.62 0.90
N GLU A 175 -14.10 -7.19 -0.11
CA GLU A 175 -14.10 -8.64 -0.33
C GLU A 175 -13.01 -9.34 0.49
N ALA A 176 -12.96 -10.67 0.39
CA ALA A 176 -11.98 -11.47 1.12
C ALA A 176 -10.55 -11.04 0.78
N GLN A 177 -9.74 -10.81 1.81
CA GLN A 177 -8.34 -10.39 1.74
C GLN A 177 -8.10 -8.95 1.26
N ASP A 178 -9.14 -8.18 0.92
CA ASP A 178 -8.99 -6.75 0.68
C ASP A 178 -8.48 -6.05 1.94
N LYS A 179 -7.77 -4.93 1.73
CA LYS A 179 -7.25 -4.13 2.84
C LYS A 179 -7.57 -2.66 2.66
N LEU A 180 -7.86 -2.02 3.77
CA LEU A 180 -8.09 -0.56 3.85
C LEU A 180 -6.88 0.08 4.50
N TYR A 181 -6.31 1.09 3.83
CA TYR A 181 -5.14 1.81 4.29
C TYR A 181 -5.40 3.30 4.41
N CYS A 182 -4.63 3.94 5.30
CA CYS A 182 -4.56 5.39 5.44
C CYS A 182 -3.10 5.87 5.43
N THR A 183 -2.86 7.03 4.81
CA THR A 183 -1.56 7.73 4.85
C THR A 183 -1.79 9.22 5.11
N ALA A 184 -1.18 9.77 6.16
CA ALA A 184 -1.27 11.18 6.51
C ALA A 184 -0.12 11.98 5.87
N SER A 185 -0.28 13.30 5.74
CA SER A 185 0.78 14.19 5.24
C SER A 185 1.94 14.39 6.22
N ALA A 186 1.71 14.16 7.52
CA ALA A 186 2.75 14.22 8.54
C ALA A 186 2.58 13.11 9.58
N ALA A 187 3.69 12.57 10.07
CA ALA A 187 3.68 11.53 11.09
C ALA A 187 3.08 12.04 12.41
N ASN A 188 2.42 11.16 13.16
CA ASN A 188 1.85 11.44 14.48
C ASN A 188 0.82 12.58 14.52
N SER A 189 0.22 12.92 13.40
CA SER A 189 -0.67 14.07 13.25
C SER A 189 -2.15 13.70 13.14
N VAL A 190 -2.46 12.47 12.71
CA VAL A 190 -3.81 12.02 12.42
C VAL A 190 -4.08 10.69 13.10
N ASP A 191 -5.28 10.52 13.64
CA ASP A 191 -5.82 9.24 14.10
C ASP A 191 -7.01 8.86 13.22
N ALA A 192 -7.25 7.55 13.04
CA ALA A 192 -8.37 7.02 12.27
C ALA A 192 -9.18 6.01 13.09
N ILE A 193 -10.50 6.02 12.90
CA ILE A 193 -11.42 5.03 13.47
C ILE A 193 -12.39 4.55 12.40
N ALA A 194 -12.52 3.23 12.26
CA ALA A 194 -13.46 2.60 11.34
C ALA A 194 -14.47 1.75 12.12
N SER A 195 -15.75 1.87 11.76
CA SER A 195 -16.82 0.98 12.24
C SER A 195 -17.03 -0.13 11.20
N ILE A 196 -16.85 -1.36 11.63
CA ILE A 196 -16.77 -2.55 10.77
C ILE A 196 -17.93 -3.51 11.09
N LEU A 197 -18.59 -4.00 10.05
CA LEU A 197 -19.49 -5.13 10.11
C LEU A 197 -18.88 -6.27 9.28
N GLU A 198 -18.39 -7.28 9.96
CA GLU A 198 -17.75 -8.47 9.36
C GLU A 198 -18.74 -9.63 9.23
N ASP A 199 -18.45 -10.53 8.28
CA ASP A 199 -19.22 -11.77 8.06
C ASP A 199 -20.60 -11.54 7.44
N VAL A 200 -20.68 -10.61 6.50
CA VAL A 200 -21.90 -10.36 5.72
C VAL A 200 -21.94 -11.42 4.61
N SER A 201 -22.72 -12.46 4.82
CA SER A 201 -23.00 -13.54 3.85
C SER A 201 -24.23 -13.21 3.02
#